data_b12646ab899a6c038cf4c2d092fd56b2
#
_entry.id   b12646ab899a6c038cf4c2d092fd56b2
#
_cell.length_a   1.000
_cell.length_b   1.000
_cell.length_c   1.000
_cell.angle_alpha   90.00
_cell.angle_beta   90.00
_cell.angle_gamma   90.00
#
_symmetry.space_group_name_H-M   'P 1'
#
loop_
_entity.id
_entity.type
_entity.pdbx_description
1 polymer ?
#
loop_
_entity_poly.entity_id
_entity_poly.type
_entity_poly.pdbx_seq_one_letter_code
_entity_poly.pdbx_strand_id
1 'polypeptide(L)'
;MSLFRAGAIAVLLLVTFLSACGEDSTSTPVQTFSERLEESFTVGDLSDLMVSNFAGTVVVRQGSAGVINVVAIKRAAREEDLDQFDVQMVALQNGVEVSTTNSLQLTQVSVDFEITAPLDVQPLIQVAAGSIDYEGSGIGQNSFTTAAGSVTVRLPADVNVEVLLTVGAGTISIGFPVVGLVEDQRIDGIIGTGVDGRIEASVAAGEIVVSPR
;
A
#
# COMPACT_ATOMS: atom_id res chain seq x y z
N MET A 1 -87.52 22.09 16.58
CA MET A 1 -86.28 22.78 16.94
C MET A 1 -85.56 21.85 17.89
N SER A 2 -84.68 21.00 17.41
CA SER A 2 -83.84 20.15 18.20
C SER A 2 -82.47 20.03 17.52
N LEU A 3 -81.40 20.50 18.26
CA LEU A 3 -80.04 20.44 17.83
C LEU A 3 -79.52 19.02 18.08
N PHE A 4 -79.07 18.34 17.05
CA PHE A 4 -78.23 17.16 17.16
C PHE A 4 -76.75 17.55 17.12
N ARG A 5 -76.05 17.30 18.22
CA ARG A 5 -74.61 17.37 18.31
C ARG A 5 -74.03 16.02 17.83
N ALA A 6 -73.30 16.03 16.74
CA ALA A 6 -72.53 14.92 16.29
C ALA A 6 -71.14 14.98 16.98
N GLY A 7 -70.87 13.96 17.80
CA GLY A 7 -69.57 13.75 18.44
C GLY A 7 -68.63 13.02 17.47
N ALA A 8 -67.50 13.66 17.11
CA ALA A 8 -66.44 13.02 16.37
C ALA A 8 -65.55 12.18 17.30
N ILE A 9 -65.54 10.87 17.10
CA ILE A 9 -64.60 9.96 17.75
C ILE A 9 -63.35 9.94 16.92
N ALA A 10 -62.27 10.55 17.43
CA ALA A 10 -60.95 10.46 16.86
C ALA A 10 -60.32 9.12 17.26
N VAL A 11 -60.20 8.19 16.33
CA VAL A 11 -59.42 6.96 16.49
C VAL A 11 -57.96 7.30 16.24
N LEU A 12 -57.17 7.31 17.35
CA LEU A 12 -55.73 7.48 17.31
C LEU A 12 -55.08 6.16 16.94
N LEU A 13 -54.71 5.97 15.67
CA LEU A 13 -53.97 4.79 15.22
C LEU A 13 -52.49 4.98 15.61
N LEU A 14 -52.07 4.31 16.67
CA LEU A 14 -50.64 4.25 17.10
C LEU A 14 -49.93 3.24 16.21
N VAL A 15 -49.23 3.75 15.17
CA VAL A 15 -48.34 2.94 14.31
C VAL A 15 -47.00 2.84 15.05
N THR A 16 -46.76 1.72 15.72
CA THR A 16 -45.42 1.38 16.24
C THR A 16 -44.55 0.92 15.09
N PHE A 17 -43.64 1.78 14.63
CA PHE A 17 -42.53 1.34 13.81
C PHE A 17 -41.54 0.56 14.67
N LEU A 18 -41.53 -0.76 14.54
CA LEU A 18 -40.41 -1.58 14.94
C LEU A 18 -39.29 -1.33 13.93
N SER A 19 -38.35 -0.43 14.26
CA SER A 19 -37.06 -0.36 13.60
C SER A 19 -36.30 -1.65 13.93
N ALA A 20 -36.39 -2.66 13.08
CA ALA A 20 -35.43 -3.74 13.06
C ALA A 20 -34.10 -3.14 12.56
N CYS A 21 -33.24 -2.72 13.49
CA CYS A 21 -31.82 -2.60 13.20
C CYS A 21 -31.32 -4.04 12.94
N GLY A 22 -31.29 -4.43 11.68
CA GLY A 22 -30.46 -5.50 11.20
C GLY A 22 -29.02 -4.99 11.34
N GLU A 23 -28.30 -5.47 12.36
CA GLU A 23 -26.86 -5.40 12.38
C GLU A 23 -26.36 -6.33 11.26
N ASP A 24 -26.24 -5.79 10.05
CA ASP A 24 -25.39 -6.37 9.03
C ASP A 24 -23.95 -6.19 9.55
N SER A 25 -23.54 -7.13 10.39
CA SER A 25 -22.14 -7.37 10.68
C SER A 25 -21.51 -7.88 9.37
N THR A 26 -21.10 -6.97 8.49
CA THR A 26 -20.14 -7.27 7.45
C THR A 26 -18.82 -7.51 8.15
N SER A 27 -18.68 -8.69 8.78
CA SER A 27 -17.40 -9.16 9.26
C SER A 27 -16.52 -9.33 8.04
N THR A 28 -15.54 -8.42 7.87
CA THR A 28 -14.43 -8.64 6.95
C THR A 28 -13.85 -10.01 7.29
N PRO A 29 -13.81 -10.97 6.35
CA PRO A 29 -13.33 -12.30 6.65
C PRO A 29 -11.89 -12.21 7.14
N VAL A 30 -11.65 -12.72 8.32
CA VAL A 30 -10.34 -12.75 8.93
C VAL A 30 -9.51 -13.77 8.15
N GLN A 31 -8.41 -13.33 7.55
CA GLN A 31 -7.44 -14.25 6.95
C GLN A 31 -6.77 -15.04 8.06
N THR A 32 -7.12 -16.30 8.21
CA THR A 32 -6.72 -17.15 9.34
C THR A 32 -5.61 -18.13 9.00
N PHE A 33 -5.41 -18.44 7.73
CA PHE A 33 -4.37 -19.35 7.26
C PHE A 33 -3.22 -18.58 6.65
N SER A 34 -1.99 -19.02 6.91
CA SER A 34 -0.80 -18.38 6.37
C SER A 34 0.32 -19.38 6.06
N GLU A 35 1.07 -19.08 5.01
CA GLU A 35 2.27 -19.78 4.60
C GLU A 35 3.43 -18.77 4.51
N ARG A 36 4.61 -19.15 5.04
CA ARG A 36 5.82 -18.33 5.02
C ARG A 36 6.84 -18.91 4.05
N LEU A 37 7.31 -18.09 3.13
CA LEU A 37 8.39 -18.38 2.21
C LEU A 37 9.55 -17.42 2.52
N GLU A 38 10.80 -17.88 2.39
CA GLU A 38 11.97 -17.05 2.65
C GLU A 38 13.11 -17.41 1.69
N GLU A 39 13.73 -16.37 1.11
CA GLU A 39 14.87 -16.53 0.22
C GLU A 39 15.87 -15.39 0.36
N SER A 40 17.14 -15.70 0.14
CA SER A 40 18.27 -14.76 0.25
C SER A 40 19.05 -14.72 -1.05
N PHE A 41 19.35 -13.50 -1.51
CA PHE A 41 20.04 -13.24 -2.76
C PHE A 41 21.33 -12.45 -2.51
N THR A 42 22.42 -12.88 -3.11
CA THR A 42 23.66 -12.07 -3.16
C THR A 42 23.57 -11.11 -4.33
N VAL A 43 23.76 -9.83 -4.07
CA VAL A 43 23.64 -8.75 -5.06
C VAL A 43 24.88 -7.84 -5.05
N GLY A 44 25.06 -7.05 -6.12
CA GLY A 44 26.09 -6.02 -6.20
C GLY A 44 25.64 -4.68 -5.61
N ASP A 45 26.46 -3.65 -5.81
CA ASP A 45 26.11 -2.28 -5.48
C ASP A 45 25.05 -1.74 -6.48
N LEU A 46 24.20 -0.85 -6.02
CA LEU A 46 23.11 -0.25 -6.82
C LEU A 46 22.22 -1.30 -7.50
N SER A 47 21.89 -2.34 -6.77
CA SER A 47 21.08 -3.45 -7.28
C SER A 47 19.61 -3.05 -7.43
N ASP A 48 18.93 -3.65 -8.41
CA ASP A 48 17.52 -3.46 -8.65
C ASP A 48 16.69 -4.37 -7.71
N LEU A 49 15.63 -3.83 -7.13
CA LEU A 49 14.61 -4.55 -6.38
C LEU A 49 13.26 -4.34 -7.06
N MET A 50 12.84 -5.33 -7.85
CA MET A 50 11.53 -5.29 -8.52
C MET A 50 10.51 -6.07 -7.71
N VAL A 51 9.41 -5.42 -7.29
CA VAL A 51 8.32 -6.07 -6.54
C VAL A 51 6.99 -5.78 -7.23
N SER A 52 6.25 -6.84 -7.55
CA SER A 52 4.88 -6.76 -8.09
C SER A 52 3.93 -7.57 -7.21
N ASN A 53 3.04 -6.90 -6.48
CA ASN A 53 2.11 -7.52 -5.56
C ASN A 53 0.66 -7.16 -5.87
N PHE A 54 -0.23 -8.16 -5.94
CA PHE A 54 -1.65 -7.92 -6.18
C PHE A 54 -2.39 -7.37 -4.94
N ALA A 55 -2.02 -7.80 -3.72
CA ALA A 55 -2.60 -7.30 -2.47
C ALA A 55 -1.71 -7.59 -1.26
N GLY A 56 -1.68 -6.67 -0.30
CA GLY A 56 -0.92 -6.81 0.95
C GLY A 56 0.10 -5.69 1.15
N THR A 57 0.99 -5.87 2.09
CA THR A 57 1.99 -4.88 2.47
C THR A 57 3.37 -5.25 1.92
N VAL A 58 4.10 -4.27 1.42
CA VAL A 58 5.52 -4.41 1.08
C VAL A 58 6.34 -3.51 1.99
N VAL A 59 7.15 -4.11 2.86
CA VAL A 59 8.02 -3.42 3.80
C VAL A 59 9.46 -3.66 3.38
N VAL A 60 10.20 -2.58 3.08
CA VAL A 60 11.62 -2.64 2.75
C VAL A 60 12.41 -1.88 3.81
N ARG A 61 13.35 -2.54 4.44
CA ARG A 61 14.22 -1.98 5.48
C ARG A 61 15.69 -2.15 5.11
N GLN A 62 16.51 -1.32 5.71
CA GLN A 62 17.96 -1.45 5.59
C GLN A 62 18.42 -2.79 6.13
N GLY A 63 19.18 -3.53 5.31
CA GLY A 63 19.84 -4.78 5.62
C GLY A 63 21.37 -4.71 5.48
N SER A 64 21.99 -5.86 5.34
CA SER A 64 23.42 -5.98 5.09
C SER A 64 23.78 -5.60 3.65
N ALA A 65 24.93 -5.00 3.45
CA ALA A 65 25.46 -4.74 2.12
C ALA A 65 25.62 -6.06 1.33
N GLY A 66 25.30 -6.04 0.04
CA GLY A 66 25.47 -7.14 -0.88
C GLY A 66 24.48 -8.30 -0.70
N VAL A 67 23.42 -8.14 0.11
CA VAL A 67 22.40 -9.17 0.33
C VAL A 67 21.00 -8.58 0.34
N ILE A 68 20.10 -9.20 -0.41
CA ILE A 68 18.66 -8.96 -0.30
C ILE A 68 18.02 -10.22 0.29
N ASN A 69 17.37 -10.09 1.45
CA ASN A 69 16.55 -11.15 2.03
C ASN A 69 15.08 -10.81 1.81
N VAL A 70 14.31 -11.77 1.33
CA VAL A 70 12.88 -11.64 1.08
C VAL A 70 12.13 -12.67 1.92
N VAL A 71 11.18 -12.19 2.69
CA VAL A 71 10.20 -13.00 3.39
C VAL A 71 8.84 -12.68 2.82
N ALA A 72 8.15 -13.68 2.29
CA ALA A 72 6.76 -13.57 1.85
C ALA A 72 5.85 -14.34 2.79
N ILE A 73 4.77 -13.69 3.23
CA ILE A 73 3.73 -14.28 4.08
C ILE A 73 2.44 -14.29 3.28
N LYS A 74 2.11 -15.44 2.69
CA LYS A 74 0.82 -15.68 2.05
C LYS A 74 -0.26 -15.77 3.11
N ARG A 75 -1.42 -15.17 2.87
CA ARG A 75 -2.58 -15.21 3.77
C ARG A 75 -3.85 -15.51 2.99
N ALA A 76 -4.71 -16.34 3.57
CA ALA A 76 -6.00 -16.68 2.98
C ALA A 76 -7.08 -16.88 4.08
N ALA A 77 -8.34 -16.71 3.71
CA ALA A 77 -9.49 -17.03 4.59
C ALA A 77 -9.73 -18.52 4.68
N ARG A 78 -9.28 -19.31 3.69
CA ARG A 78 -9.38 -20.78 3.65
C ARG A 78 -8.04 -21.38 3.34
N GLU A 79 -7.72 -22.52 3.92
CA GLU A 79 -6.44 -23.20 3.72
C GLU A 79 -6.21 -23.60 2.27
N GLU A 80 -7.25 -24.12 1.60
CA GLU A 80 -7.18 -24.51 0.20
C GLU A 80 -6.91 -23.38 -0.78
N ASP A 81 -7.14 -22.12 -0.37
CA ASP A 81 -6.85 -20.94 -1.19
C ASP A 81 -5.35 -20.60 -1.20
N LEU A 82 -4.55 -21.07 -0.22
CA LEU A 82 -3.10 -20.82 -0.19
C LEU A 82 -2.38 -21.42 -1.42
N ASP A 83 -2.86 -22.52 -1.94
CA ASP A 83 -2.28 -23.18 -3.13
C ASP A 83 -2.80 -22.59 -4.45
N GLN A 84 -3.72 -21.62 -4.42
CA GLN A 84 -4.37 -21.06 -5.61
C GLN A 84 -3.72 -19.78 -6.13
N PHE A 85 -2.73 -19.24 -5.44
CA PHE A 85 -1.94 -18.10 -5.88
C PHE A 85 -0.47 -18.32 -5.57
N ASP A 86 0.39 -17.76 -6.41
CA ASP A 86 1.82 -18.03 -6.40
C ASP A 86 2.64 -16.81 -5.99
N VAL A 87 3.77 -17.07 -5.36
CA VAL A 87 4.86 -16.12 -5.09
C VAL A 87 6.10 -16.62 -5.83
N GLN A 88 6.68 -15.76 -6.64
CA GLN A 88 7.95 -16.03 -7.35
C GLN A 88 9.02 -15.07 -6.84
N MET A 89 10.19 -15.59 -6.56
CA MET A 89 11.38 -14.85 -6.17
C MET A 89 12.52 -15.29 -7.07
N VAL A 90 13.08 -14.37 -7.86
CA VAL A 90 14.05 -14.70 -8.91
C VAL A 90 15.25 -13.76 -8.85
N ALA A 91 16.45 -14.34 -8.86
CA ALA A 91 17.66 -13.55 -9.04
C ALA A 91 17.75 -13.02 -10.48
N LEU A 92 17.96 -11.72 -10.65
CA LEU A 92 18.27 -11.07 -11.89
C LEU A 92 19.79 -10.89 -12.03
N GLN A 93 20.25 -10.48 -13.22
CA GLN A 93 21.67 -10.19 -13.45
C GLN A 93 22.20 -9.08 -12.50
N ASN A 94 21.38 -8.10 -12.17
CA ASN A 94 21.72 -6.97 -11.30
C ASN A 94 20.64 -6.73 -10.23
N GLY A 95 20.12 -7.77 -9.59
CA GLY A 95 19.12 -7.56 -8.54
C GLY A 95 18.21 -8.75 -8.30
N VAL A 96 17.00 -8.45 -7.85
CA VAL A 96 15.98 -9.44 -7.48
C VAL A 96 14.62 -9.02 -8.00
N GLU A 97 13.87 -9.96 -8.55
CA GLU A 97 12.46 -9.80 -8.87
C GLU A 97 11.61 -10.66 -7.92
N VAL A 98 10.59 -10.03 -7.35
CA VAL A 98 9.60 -10.67 -6.49
C VAL A 98 8.22 -10.38 -7.07
N SER A 99 7.46 -11.41 -7.37
CA SER A 99 6.14 -11.22 -7.96
C SER A 99 5.10 -12.17 -7.39
N THR A 100 3.84 -11.72 -7.40
CA THR A 100 2.69 -12.52 -7.00
C THR A 100 1.70 -12.66 -8.13
N THR A 101 1.11 -13.85 -8.25
CA THR A 101 0.11 -14.13 -9.29
C THR A 101 -1.16 -14.67 -8.64
N ASN A 102 -2.29 -14.01 -8.88
CA ASN A 102 -3.63 -14.42 -8.47
C ASN A 102 -4.52 -14.59 -9.70
N SER A 103 -4.28 -15.66 -10.47
CA SER A 103 -4.97 -15.92 -11.74
C SER A 103 -6.47 -16.20 -11.57
N LEU A 104 -6.89 -16.70 -10.41
CA LEU A 104 -8.28 -16.99 -10.09
C LEU A 104 -9.05 -15.78 -9.53
N GLN A 105 -8.38 -14.63 -9.38
CA GLN A 105 -8.97 -13.41 -8.81
C GLN A 105 -9.63 -13.62 -7.45
N LEU A 106 -8.99 -14.39 -6.58
CA LEU A 106 -9.44 -14.60 -5.20
C LEU A 106 -9.45 -13.26 -4.46
N THR A 107 -10.53 -12.99 -3.73
CA THR A 107 -10.74 -11.67 -3.07
C THR A 107 -10.31 -11.62 -1.61
N GLN A 108 -10.06 -12.79 -0.99
CA GLN A 108 -9.73 -12.92 0.44
C GLN A 108 -8.33 -13.50 0.66
N VAL A 109 -7.42 -13.10 -0.21
CA VAL A 109 -6.02 -13.50 -0.17
C VAL A 109 -5.12 -12.29 -0.27
N SER A 110 -3.96 -12.36 0.36
CA SER A 110 -2.92 -11.34 0.27
C SER A 110 -1.54 -11.94 0.45
N VAL A 111 -0.52 -11.19 0.06
CA VAL A 111 0.88 -11.52 0.34
C VAL A 111 1.54 -10.30 0.98
N ASP A 112 2.07 -10.47 2.18
CA ASP A 112 2.89 -9.45 2.81
C ASP A 112 4.36 -9.79 2.58
N PHE A 113 5.13 -8.79 2.15
CA PHE A 113 6.57 -8.90 1.95
C PHE A 113 7.33 -8.11 3.03
N GLU A 114 8.26 -8.79 3.70
CA GLU A 114 9.28 -8.19 4.55
C GLU A 114 10.63 -8.36 3.86
N ILE A 115 11.19 -7.26 3.36
CA ILE A 115 12.43 -7.27 2.59
C ILE A 115 13.49 -6.49 3.36
N THR A 116 14.67 -7.09 3.52
CA THR A 116 15.85 -6.35 3.95
C THR A 116 16.83 -6.27 2.79
N ALA A 117 17.28 -5.07 2.47
CA ALA A 117 18.11 -4.79 1.29
C ALA A 117 19.24 -3.81 1.62
N PRO A 118 20.31 -3.73 0.80
CA PRO A 118 21.29 -2.67 0.89
C PRO A 118 20.63 -1.30 0.85
N LEU A 119 21.21 -0.31 1.50
CA LEU A 119 20.64 1.04 1.62
C LEU A 119 20.49 1.74 0.26
N ASP A 120 21.33 1.41 -0.69
CA ASP A 120 21.42 1.98 -2.05
C ASP A 120 20.71 1.13 -3.12
N VAL A 121 19.86 0.18 -2.71
CA VAL A 121 19.02 -0.56 -3.64
C VAL A 121 18.10 0.37 -4.41
N GLN A 122 17.86 0.07 -5.69
CA GLN A 122 16.96 0.84 -6.55
C GLN A 122 15.61 0.11 -6.65
N PRO A 123 14.58 0.52 -5.89
CA PRO A 123 13.29 -0.16 -5.86
C PRO A 123 12.39 0.26 -7.03
N LEU A 124 11.76 -0.73 -7.65
CA LEU A 124 10.59 -0.59 -8.51
C LEU A 124 9.48 -1.43 -7.87
N ILE A 125 8.62 -0.82 -7.07
CA ILE A 125 7.61 -1.51 -6.27
C ILE A 125 6.22 -1.13 -6.75
N GLN A 126 5.43 -2.14 -7.11
CA GLN A 126 4.05 -1.99 -7.54
C GLN A 126 3.13 -2.86 -6.68
N VAL A 127 2.10 -2.26 -6.07
CA VAL A 127 1.10 -2.96 -5.27
C VAL A 127 -0.28 -2.57 -5.80
N ALA A 128 -1.12 -3.53 -6.19
CA ALA A 128 -2.44 -3.17 -6.68
C ALA A 128 -3.36 -2.69 -5.53
N ALA A 129 -3.35 -3.38 -4.38
CA ALA A 129 -4.12 -2.96 -3.20
C ALA A 129 -3.33 -3.22 -1.92
N GLY A 130 -2.97 -2.16 -1.20
CA GLY A 130 -2.20 -2.29 0.04
C GLY A 130 -1.20 -1.16 0.24
N SER A 131 -0.15 -1.42 1.01
CA SER A 131 0.80 -0.38 1.40
C SER A 131 2.24 -0.73 1.01
N ILE A 132 3.00 0.32 0.72
CA ILE A 132 4.45 0.27 0.52
C ILE A 132 5.09 1.10 1.64
N ASP A 133 6.02 0.51 2.37
CA ASP A 133 6.79 1.18 3.42
C ASP A 133 8.29 0.94 3.15
N TYR A 134 8.94 1.94 2.57
CA TYR A 134 10.33 1.88 2.11
C TYR A 134 11.24 2.77 2.96
N GLU A 135 12.41 2.23 3.29
CA GLU A 135 13.51 2.97 3.90
C GLU A 135 14.80 2.74 3.09
N GLY A 136 15.38 3.83 2.55
CA GLY A 136 16.58 3.75 1.71
C GLY A 136 17.35 5.05 1.64
N SER A 137 18.39 5.08 0.78
CA SER A 137 19.22 6.27 0.55
C SER A 137 18.59 7.31 -0.36
N GLY A 138 17.69 6.88 -1.24
CA GLY A 138 17.16 7.70 -2.34
C GLY A 138 18.09 7.78 -3.56
N ILE A 139 19.25 7.14 -3.52
CA ILE A 139 20.20 7.13 -4.65
C ILE A 139 19.60 6.37 -5.84
N GLY A 140 19.86 6.86 -7.06
CA GLY A 140 19.41 6.25 -8.31
C GLY A 140 17.90 6.42 -8.56
N GLN A 141 17.27 5.44 -9.19
CA GLN A 141 15.85 5.50 -9.55
C GLN A 141 15.02 4.72 -8.55
N ASN A 142 14.09 5.39 -7.88
CA ASN A 142 13.20 4.78 -6.90
C ASN A 142 11.75 5.03 -7.33
N SER A 143 11.00 3.96 -7.59
CA SER A 143 9.62 4.06 -8.10
C SER A 143 8.66 3.23 -7.26
N PHE A 144 7.55 3.87 -6.84
CA PHE A 144 6.54 3.29 -5.97
C PHE A 144 5.15 3.55 -6.55
N THR A 145 4.37 2.51 -6.78
CA THR A 145 3.03 2.65 -7.34
C THR A 145 2.03 1.80 -6.56
N THR A 146 0.89 2.37 -6.17
CA THR A 146 -0.26 1.60 -5.69
C THR A 146 -1.56 2.15 -6.27
N ALA A 147 -2.49 1.26 -6.62
CA ALA A 147 -3.81 1.70 -7.06
C ALA A 147 -4.69 2.10 -5.86
N ALA A 148 -4.66 1.35 -4.76
CA ALA A 148 -5.41 1.68 -3.55
C ALA A 148 -4.58 1.38 -2.30
N GLY A 149 -4.31 2.41 -1.50
CA GLY A 149 -3.54 2.25 -0.26
C GLY A 149 -2.57 3.39 0.01
N SER A 150 -1.39 3.09 0.55
CA SER A 150 -0.43 4.11 0.94
C SER A 150 1.00 3.80 0.49
N VAL A 151 1.76 4.86 0.25
CA VAL A 151 3.20 4.81 0.01
C VAL A 151 3.89 5.66 1.07
N THR A 152 4.74 5.05 1.88
CA THR A 152 5.59 5.73 2.86
C THR A 152 7.04 5.55 2.46
N VAL A 153 7.77 6.66 2.27
CA VAL A 153 9.19 6.67 1.92
C VAL A 153 9.97 7.41 2.99
N ARG A 154 10.95 6.75 3.60
CA ARG A 154 11.86 7.34 4.59
C ARG A 154 13.27 7.46 4.03
N LEU A 155 13.79 8.68 4.03
CA LEU A 155 15.07 9.03 3.45
C LEU A 155 15.99 9.68 4.48
N PRO A 156 17.30 9.70 4.26
CA PRO A 156 18.22 10.52 5.08
C PRO A 156 17.80 12.00 5.10
N ALA A 157 18.02 12.66 6.23
CA ALA A 157 17.65 14.07 6.38
C ALA A 157 18.41 15.01 5.43
N ASP A 158 19.57 14.60 4.95
CA ASP A 158 20.47 15.33 4.04
C ASP A 158 20.39 14.84 2.59
N VAL A 159 19.33 14.12 2.22
CA VAL A 159 19.12 13.58 0.87
C VAL A 159 19.03 14.67 -0.19
N ASN A 160 19.55 14.40 -1.40
CA ASN A 160 19.53 15.31 -2.55
C ASN A 160 18.90 14.64 -3.76
N VAL A 161 17.58 14.68 -3.88
CA VAL A 161 16.84 13.94 -4.90
C VAL A 161 15.82 14.80 -5.64
N GLU A 162 15.51 14.41 -6.88
CA GLU A 162 14.29 14.84 -7.55
C GLU A 162 13.10 14.08 -6.97
N VAL A 163 11.95 14.72 -6.87
CA VAL A 163 10.70 14.10 -6.42
C VAL A 163 9.58 14.36 -7.41
N LEU A 164 8.86 13.29 -7.76
CA LEU A 164 7.61 13.36 -8.50
C LEU A 164 6.58 12.50 -7.74
N LEU A 165 5.69 13.17 -7.01
CA LEU A 165 4.65 12.53 -6.22
C LEU A 165 3.29 12.88 -6.82
N THR A 166 2.43 11.88 -7.03
CA THR A 166 1.10 12.11 -7.62
C THR A 166 0.07 11.24 -6.90
N VAL A 167 -1.04 11.84 -6.48
CA VAL A 167 -2.20 11.14 -5.93
C VAL A 167 -3.45 11.50 -6.73
N GLY A 168 -4.25 10.51 -7.11
CA GLY A 168 -5.50 10.75 -7.83
C GLY A 168 -6.63 11.20 -6.89
N ALA A 169 -6.79 10.53 -5.77
CA ALA A 169 -7.72 10.86 -4.70
C ALA A 169 -7.08 10.58 -3.34
N GLY A 170 -6.85 11.63 -2.55
CA GLY A 170 -6.19 11.48 -1.24
C GLY A 170 -5.24 12.61 -0.93
N THR A 171 -4.14 12.33 -0.24
CA THR A 171 -3.21 13.33 0.29
C THR A 171 -1.76 13.00 0.00
N ILE A 172 -0.94 14.06 -0.15
CA ILE A 172 0.52 13.97 -0.18
C ILE A 172 1.05 14.75 1.04
N SER A 173 1.92 14.11 1.81
CA SER A 173 2.65 14.73 2.91
C SER A 173 4.15 14.59 2.68
N ILE A 174 4.88 15.70 2.73
CA ILE A 174 6.32 15.71 2.58
C ILE A 174 6.99 16.47 3.73
N GLY A 175 7.92 15.82 4.42
CA GLY A 175 8.66 16.36 5.57
C GLY A 175 9.97 17.06 5.20
N PHE A 176 10.21 17.32 3.92
CA PHE A 176 11.40 18.01 3.41
C PHE A 176 11.04 19.35 2.77
N PRO A 177 11.93 20.35 2.80
CA PRO A 177 11.82 21.52 1.95
C PRO A 177 11.94 21.11 0.47
N VAL A 178 10.97 21.52 -0.36
CA VAL A 178 10.95 21.23 -1.80
C VAL A 178 11.04 22.54 -2.58
N VAL A 179 11.91 22.56 -3.59
CA VAL A 179 11.97 23.64 -4.58
C VAL A 179 11.32 23.14 -5.87
N GLY A 180 10.15 23.69 -6.21
CA GLY A 180 9.39 23.27 -7.39
C GLY A 180 7.89 23.49 -7.21
N LEU A 181 7.07 22.71 -7.94
CA LEU A 181 5.63 22.70 -7.85
C LEU A 181 5.19 21.92 -6.62
N VAL A 182 4.38 22.52 -5.76
CA VAL A 182 3.76 21.86 -4.60
C VAL A 182 2.27 22.16 -4.63
N GLU A 183 1.48 21.16 -4.99
CA GLU A 183 0.02 21.18 -5.03
C GLU A 183 -0.56 20.02 -4.21
N ASP A 184 -1.84 20.06 -3.89
CA ASP A 184 -2.49 19.06 -3.02
C ASP A 184 -2.37 17.61 -3.54
N GLN A 185 -2.37 17.46 -4.87
CA GLN A 185 -2.35 16.14 -5.53
C GLN A 185 -1.09 15.87 -6.35
N ARG A 186 -0.16 16.83 -6.41
CA ARG A 186 1.10 16.71 -7.17
C ARG A 186 2.22 17.52 -6.53
N ILE A 187 3.34 16.88 -6.32
CA ILE A 187 4.60 17.52 -5.99
C ILE A 187 5.61 17.15 -7.09
N ASP A 188 6.24 18.17 -7.70
CA ASP A 188 7.24 18.01 -8.76
C ASP A 188 8.37 19.01 -8.51
N GLY A 189 9.49 18.53 -8.01
CA GLY A 189 10.56 19.41 -7.58
C GLY A 189 11.82 18.68 -7.10
N ILE A 190 12.63 19.40 -6.36
CA ILE A 190 13.88 18.88 -5.82
C ILE A 190 13.96 19.08 -4.30
N ILE A 191 14.54 18.10 -3.61
CA ILE A 191 15.00 18.17 -2.23
C ILE A 191 16.53 18.33 -2.28
N GLY A 192 17.06 19.28 -1.52
CA GLY A 192 18.49 19.57 -1.55
C GLY A 192 18.96 20.07 -2.92
N THR A 193 19.90 19.38 -3.53
CA THR A 193 20.45 19.72 -4.87
C THR A 193 19.85 18.89 -6.01
N GLY A 194 19.11 17.81 -5.71
CA GLY A 194 18.46 16.95 -6.70
C GLY A 194 19.40 16.04 -7.49
N VAL A 195 20.66 15.85 -7.08
CA VAL A 195 21.68 15.20 -7.93
C VAL A 195 21.90 13.71 -7.66
N ASP A 196 21.47 13.17 -6.51
CA ASP A 196 21.81 11.83 -6.10
C ASP A 196 20.85 10.78 -6.67
N GLY A 197 19.60 11.19 -6.96
CA GLY A 197 18.59 10.25 -7.48
C GLY A 197 17.24 10.88 -7.72
N ARG A 198 16.25 10.00 -7.98
CA ARG A 198 14.86 10.37 -8.20
C ARG A 198 13.93 9.47 -7.41
N ILE A 199 12.96 10.09 -6.75
CA ILE A 199 11.85 9.42 -6.08
C ILE A 199 10.58 9.69 -6.89
N GLU A 200 9.97 8.65 -7.40
CA GLU A 200 8.67 8.72 -8.06
C GLU A 200 7.65 7.90 -7.28
N ALA A 201 6.57 8.52 -6.82
CA ALA A 201 5.49 7.81 -6.15
C ALA A 201 4.14 8.18 -6.76
N SER A 202 3.32 7.17 -7.05
CA SER A 202 1.99 7.33 -7.63
C SER A 202 0.96 6.48 -6.89
N VAL A 203 -0.11 7.12 -6.42
CA VAL A 203 -1.22 6.47 -5.73
C VAL A 203 -2.53 6.89 -6.39
N ALA A 204 -3.33 5.95 -6.90
CA ALA A 204 -4.61 6.34 -7.50
C ALA A 204 -5.63 6.75 -6.44
N ALA A 205 -5.72 6.02 -5.31
CA ALA A 205 -6.57 6.39 -4.17
C ALA A 205 -5.87 6.05 -2.84
N GLY A 206 -5.56 7.08 -2.03
CA GLY A 206 -4.90 6.87 -0.75
C GLY A 206 -3.92 7.97 -0.36
N GLU A 207 -2.74 7.62 0.14
CA GLU A 207 -1.81 8.58 0.73
C GLU A 207 -0.36 8.34 0.28
N ILE A 208 0.39 9.43 0.10
CA ILE A 208 1.85 9.41 -0.06
C ILE A 208 2.46 10.20 1.10
N VAL A 209 3.40 9.59 1.80
CA VAL A 209 4.19 10.22 2.87
C VAL A 209 5.67 10.09 2.55
N VAL A 210 6.38 11.21 2.46
CA VAL A 210 7.85 11.24 2.33
C VAL A 210 8.43 11.99 3.52
N SER A 211 9.26 11.35 4.32
CA SER A 211 9.77 11.91 5.57
C SER A 211 11.26 11.60 5.79
N PRO A 212 11.96 12.44 6.57
CA PRO A 212 13.26 12.05 7.10
C PRO A 212 13.12 10.84 8.04
N ARG A 213 14.15 10.00 8.06
CA ARG A 213 14.31 8.88 8.99
C ARG A 213 15.12 9.27 10.23
#